data_dfcb3918cda1164a7e0f6ce98adbb302
#
_entry.id   dfcb3918cda1164a7e0f6ce98adbb302
#
_cell.length_a   1.000
_cell.length_b   1.000
_cell.length_c   1.000
_cell.angle_alpha   90.00
_cell.angle_beta   90.00
_cell.angle_gamma   90.00
#
_symmetry.space_group_name_H-M   'P 1'
#
loop_
_entity.id
_entity.type
_entity.pdbx_description
1 polymer ?
#
loop_
_entity_poly.entity_id
_entity_poly.type
_entity_poly.pdbx_seq_one_letter_code
_entity_poly.pdbx_strand_id
1 'polypeptide(L)'
;MGGTGKTPTTIALGKLLLDSGHRVAILSRGYKGEHGGGPLLVSDGQRIHTTAREAGDEALVIARNLPRALVAVARKRAEAGAWLEKRFGVDIHLLDDGFQHLQLYRDLNLLVVDVTNPFGGGLLRQGRLREPLDAICRADAVILSRTEVGHSYDELIDEVRRYKPGIPCLLARQKLVSLRKLGEEEELPLESLSGLGVIAFAGIANPAQFLTTLGQAGIRVTQSFSFPDHHHYRAQDYQRLVRECDKLNVTALITTEKDAEKLSAAEFGPREVFTAKVAFEFDDLHRLSKLLSDVAGVAAR
;
A
#
# COMPACT_ATOMS: atom_id res chain seq x y z
N MET A 1 -9.35 6.12 -6.12
CA MET A 1 -10.11 5.18 -5.34
C MET A 1 -9.16 4.18 -4.76
N GLY A 2 -9.35 3.81 -3.49
CA GLY A 2 -8.40 2.98 -2.75
C GLY A 2 -8.36 1.54 -3.24
N GLY A 3 -7.34 0.80 -2.81
CA GLY A 3 -7.30 -0.65 -2.93
C GLY A 3 -6.76 -1.25 -4.23
N THR A 4 -6.16 -0.48 -5.14
CA THR A 4 -5.60 -1.00 -6.40
C THR A 4 -4.14 -1.50 -6.30
N GLY A 5 -3.54 -1.53 -5.10
CA GLY A 5 -2.15 -1.96 -4.92
C GLY A 5 -1.10 -0.85 -5.04
N LYS A 6 -1.46 0.43 -5.14
CA LYS A 6 -0.49 1.54 -5.26
C LYS A 6 0.48 1.60 -4.08
N THR A 7 -0.02 1.63 -2.86
CA THR A 7 0.82 1.71 -1.66
C THR A 7 1.77 0.52 -1.52
N PRO A 8 1.35 -0.76 -1.68
CA PRO A 8 2.28 -1.89 -1.76
C PRO A 8 3.31 -1.77 -2.90
N THR A 9 2.94 -1.23 -4.06
CA THR A 9 3.88 -0.95 -5.15
C THR A 9 4.91 0.10 -4.71
N THR A 10 4.47 1.22 -4.14
CA THR A 10 5.37 2.28 -3.64
C THR A 10 6.35 1.73 -2.60
N ILE A 11 5.89 0.87 -1.69
CA ILE A 11 6.74 0.20 -0.69
C ILE A 11 7.77 -0.70 -1.38
N ALA A 12 7.36 -1.52 -2.34
CA ALA A 12 8.27 -2.43 -3.05
C ALA A 12 9.35 -1.66 -3.85
N LEU A 13 8.96 -0.61 -4.56
CA LEU A 13 9.89 0.27 -5.28
C LEU A 13 10.84 1.00 -4.33
N GLY A 14 10.30 1.55 -3.25
CA GLY A 14 11.08 2.23 -2.22
C GLY A 14 12.14 1.31 -1.60
N LYS A 15 11.79 0.04 -1.34
CA LYS A 15 12.72 -0.96 -0.83
C LYS A 15 13.85 -1.25 -1.83
N LEU A 16 13.52 -1.47 -3.10
CA LEU A 16 14.53 -1.72 -4.15
C LEU A 16 15.52 -0.56 -4.27
N LEU A 17 15.04 0.68 -4.24
CA LEU A 17 15.88 1.87 -4.36
C LEU A 17 16.75 2.08 -3.11
N LEU A 18 16.21 1.88 -1.90
CA LEU A 18 16.96 1.93 -0.65
C LEU A 18 18.04 0.86 -0.57
N ASP A 19 17.74 -0.36 -1.04
CA ASP A 19 18.66 -1.49 -1.05
C ASP A 19 19.77 -1.30 -2.11
N SER A 20 19.51 -0.50 -3.15
CA SER A 20 20.50 -0.03 -4.13
C SER A 20 21.34 1.16 -3.64
N GLY A 21 21.16 1.60 -2.38
CA GLY A 21 21.96 2.64 -1.73
C GLY A 21 21.49 4.07 -1.95
N HIS A 22 20.33 4.30 -2.56
CA HIS A 22 19.79 5.64 -2.77
C HIS A 22 19.12 6.19 -1.51
N ARG A 23 19.19 7.51 -1.33
CA ARG A 23 18.37 8.24 -0.35
C ARG A 23 17.01 8.57 -0.95
N VAL A 24 16.00 7.86 -0.50
CA VAL A 24 14.66 7.89 -1.07
C VAL A 24 13.71 8.72 -0.21
N ALA A 25 12.97 9.61 -0.87
CA ALA A 25 11.86 10.33 -0.27
C ALA A 25 10.53 9.89 -0.90
N ILE A 26 9.57 9.52 -0.07
CA ILE A 26 8.20 9.20 -0.50
C ILE A 26 7.32 10.42 -0.27
N LEU A 27 6.67 10.87 -1.34
CA LEU A 27 5.76 12.02 -1.32
C LEU A 27 4.33 11.54 -1.51
N SER A 28 3.50 11.67 -0.47
CA SER A 28 2.07 11.34 -0.53
C SER A 28 1.20 12.59 -0.36
N ARG A 29 -0.09 12.44 -0.64
CA ARG A 29 -1.07 13.54 -0.48
C ARG A 29 -1.48 13.77 0.96
N GLY A 30 -1.36 12.75 1.82
CA GLY A 30 -1.96 12.77 3.15
C GLY A 30 -3.48 12.69 3.08
N TYR A 31 -4.00 11.74 2.32
CA TYR A 31 -5.45 11.57 2.15
C TYR A 31 -6.13 11.31 3.50
N LYS A 32 -7.18 12.09 3.81
CA LYS A 32 -7.90 12.11 5.10
C LYS A 32 -7.05 12.53 6.31
N GLY A 33 -5.80 12.98 6.14
CA GLY A 33 -5.04 13.60 7.21
C GLY A 33 -5.53 15.03 7.52
N GLU A 34 -5.44 15.41 8.81
CA GLU A 34 -5.90 16.72 9.32
C GLU A 34 -4.76 17.75 9.39
N HIS A 35 -3.73 17.65 8.54
CA HIS A 35 -2.63 18.61 8.56
C HIS A 35 -2.97 19.91 7.82
N GLY A 36 -2.38 21.03 8.25
CA GLY A 36 -2.70 22.41 7.82
C GLY A 36 -2.26 22.80 6.40
N GLY A 37 -2.01 21.85 5.50
CA GLY A 37 -1.81 22.05 4.05
C GLY A 37 -0.38 22.30 3.58
N GLY A 38 0.57 22.66 4.44
CA GLY A 38 2.01 22.69 4.15
C GLY A 38 2.66 21.32 4.21
N PRO A 39 3.97 21.20 3.91
CA PRO A 39 4.68 19.94 4.07
C PRO A 39 4.68 19.46 5.53
N LEU A 40 4.30 18.20 5.75
CA LEU A 40 4.36 17.53 7.05
C LEU A 40 5.32 16.35 6.95
N LEU A 41 6.35 16.31 7.80
CA LEU A 41 7.27 15.19 7.91
C LEU A 41 6.59 14.03 8.63
N VAL A 42 6.49 12.90 7.96
CA VAL A 42 5.96 11.66 8.55
C VAL A 42 7.11 10.82 9.13
N SER A 43 8.18 10.66 8.37
CA SER A 43 9.39 9.95 8.79
C SER A 43 10.64 10.66 8.27
N ASP A 44 11.67 10.75 9.12
CA ASP A 44 13.00 11.26 8.76
C ASP A 44 13.98 10.14 8.38
N GLY A 45 13.48 8.91 8.22
CA GLY A 45 14.31 7.72 7.97
C GLY A 45 14.91 7.09 9.24
N GLN A 46 14.54 7.61 10.42
CA GLN A 46 14.94 7.06 11.73
C GLN A 46 13.73 6.96 12.68
N ARG A 47 12.82 7.92 12.60
CA ARG A 47 11.65 8.03 13.49
C ARG A 47 10.41 8.48 12.73
N ILE A 48 9.25 8.03 13.21
CA ILE A 48 7.94 8.54 12.79
C ILE A 48 7.59 9.72 13.70
N HIS A 49 7.23 10.87 13.10
CA HIS A 49 7.01 12.15 13.78
C HIS A 49 5.53 12.54 13.89
N THR A 50 4.63 11.74 13.36
CA THR A 50 3.21 12.09 13.26
C THR A 50 2.30 10.88 13.45
N THR A 51 1.00 11.12 13.47
CA THR A 51 -0.05 10.11 13.67
C THR A 51 -0.86 9.89 12.40
N ALA A 52 -1.64 8.79 12.33
CA ALA A 52 -2.58 8.52 11.24
C ALA A 52 -3.64 9.62 11.10
N ARG A 53 -4.01 10.26 12.18
CA ARG A 53 -4.96 11.39 12.17
C ARG A 53 -4.38 12.59 11.43
N GLU A 54 -3.10 12.87 11.59
CA GLU A 54 -2.44 14.04 10.97
C GLU A 54 -2.04 13.75 9.53
N ALA A 55 -1.34 12.62 9.27
CA ALA A 55 -0.75 12.30 7.97
C ALA A 55 -1.62 11.43 7.05
N GLY A 56 -2.65 10.79 7.60
CA GLY A 56 -3.39 9.70 6.94
C GLY A 56 -2.71 8.34 7.14
N ASP A 57 -3.52 7.29 7.16
CA ASP A 57 -3.09 5.92 7.44
C ASP A 57 -2.09 5.37 6.40
N GLU A 58 -2.25 5.68 5.11
CA GLU A 58 -1.36 5.20 4.04
C GLU A 58 0.09 5.68 4.20
N ALA A 59 0.28 6.94 4.60
CA ALA A 59 1.61 7.50 4.79
C ALA A 59 2.36 6.84 5.97
N LEU A 60 1.64 6.47 7.04
CA LEU A 60 2.22 5.73 8.16
C LEU A 60 2.58 4.30 7.78
N VAL A 61 1.72 3.60 7.03
CA VAL A 61 2.02 2.26 6.52
C VAL A 61 3.30 2.29 5.68
N ILE A 62 3.47 3.29 4.80
CA ILE A 62 4.70 3.47 4.02
C ILE A 62 5.90 3.68 4.95
N ALA A 63 5.81 4.59 5.92
CA ALA A 63 6.91 4.90 6.84
C ALA A 63 7.34 3.67 7.67
N ARG A 64 6.40 2.87 8.16
CA ARG A 64 6.71 1.63 8.91
C ARG A 64 7.36 0.56 8.05
N ASN A 65 6.95 0.43 6.77
CA ASN A 65 7.53 -0.54 5.85
C ASN A 65 8.88 -0.10 5.26
N LEU A 66 9.16 1.19 5.28
CA LEU A 66 10.40 1.78 4.76
C LEU A 66 11.08 2.65 5.83
N PRO A 67 11.61 2.05 6.91
CA PRO A 67 12.14 2.80 8.07
C PRO A 67 13.36 3.66 7.73
N ARG A 68 14.05 3.41 6.59
CA ARG A 68 15.17 4.23 6.10
C ARG A 68 14.74 5.34 5.12
N ALA A 69 13.46 5.38 4.71
CA ALA A 69 12.98 6.39 3.78
C ALA A 69 12.54 7.66 4.51
N LEU A 70 12.75 8.78 3.84
CA LEU A 70 12.04 10.01 4.18
C LEU A 70 10.61 9.89 3.69
N VAL A 71 9.63 10.23 4.51
CA VAL A 71 8.22 10.24 4.13
C VAL A 71 7.62 11.59 4.48
N ALA A 72 7.01 12.25 3.51
CA ALA A 72 6.31 13.51 3.74
C ALA A 72 4.96 13.54 3.03
N VAL A 73 4.01 14.26 3.62
CA VAL A 73 2.71 14.52 3.02
C VAL A 73 2.54 16.00 2.73
N ALA A 74 1.99 16.31 1.56
CA ALA A 74 1.60 17.65 1.17
C ALA A 74 0.59 17.62 0.03
N ARG A 75 -0.27 18.62 -0.08
CA ARG A 75 -1.12 18.80 -1.26
C ARG A 75 -0.28 19.09 -2.50
N LYS A 76 0.70 19.96 -2.39
CA LYS A 76 1.69 20.27 -3.44
C LYS A 76 2.97 19.48 -3.19
N ARG A 77 3.14 18.34 -3.87
CA ARG A 77 4.30 17.44 -3.70
C ARG A 77 5.63 18.13 -4.01
N ALA A 78 5.65 19.05 -4.97
CA ALA A 78 6.86 19.82 -5.29
C ALA A 78 7.38 20.63 -4.09
N GLU A 79 6.48 21.23 -3.29
CA GLU A 79 6.88 21.95 -2.08
C GLU A 79 7.49 21.01 -1.03
N ALA A 80 6.90 19.80 -0.86
CA ALA A 80 7.44 18.80 0.05
C ALA A 80 8.78 18.26 -0.43
N GLY A 81 8.94 17.97 -1.73
CA GLY A 81 10.21 17.52 -2.31
C GLY A 81 11.32 18.53 -2.08
N ALA A 82 11.14 19.78 -2.48
CA ALA A 82 12.12 20.84 -2.29
C ALA A 82 12.43 21.10 -0.80
N TRP A 83 11.43 20.94 0.08
CA TRP A 83 11.63 21.08 1.51
C TRP A 83 12.48 19.96 2.11
N LEU A 84 12.31 18.71 1.64
CA LEU A 84 13.13 17.55 2.04
C LEU A 84 14.55 17.65 1.51
N GLU A 85 14.73 18.01 0.24
CA GLU A 85 16.06 18.19 -0.39
C GLU A 85 16.94 19.15 0.40
N LYS A 86 16.40 20.29 0.81
CA LYS A 86 17.13 21.31 1.60
C LYS A 86 17.60 20.81 2.97
N ARG A 87 16.93 19.81 3.54
CA ARG A 87 17.18 19.36 4.92
C ARG A 87 17.96 18.07 5.01
N PHE A 88 17.67 17.14 4.12
CA PHE A 88 18.13 15.77 4.27
C PHE A 88 19.02 15.31 3.10
N GLY A 89 18.99 16.02 1.97
CA GLY A 89 19.55 15.53 0.72
C GLY A 89 18.81 14.28 0.23
N VAL A 90 18.24 14.33 -0.96
CA VAL A 90 17.43 13.27 -1.54
C VAL A 90 17.97 12.95 -2.92
N ASP A 91 18.13 11.66 -3.22
CA ASP A 91 18.57 11.23 -4.55
C ASP A 91 17.33 10.96 -5.45
N ILE A 92 16.27 10.36 -4.88
CA ILE A 92 15.07 9.96 -5.62
C ILE A 92 13.80 10.27 -4.84
N HIS A 93 12.83 10.88 -5.54
CA HIS A 93 11.48 11.06 -5.05
C HIS A 93 10.53 10.03 -5.65
N LEU A 94 9.81 9.27 -4.81
CA LEU A 94 8.68 8.45 -5.20
C LEU A 94 7.37 9.15 -4.85
N LEU A 95 6.46 9.27 -5.81
CA LEU A 95 5.14 9.82 -5.59
C LEU A 95 4.13 8.69 -5.40
N ASP A 96 3.62 8.53 -4.19
CA ASP A 96 2.47 7.65 -3.93
C ASP A 96 1.18 8.31 -4.46
N ASP A 97 0.41 7.55 -5.27
CA ASP A 97 -0.77 8.05 -6.01
C ASP A 97 -0.46 9.30 -6.85
N GLY A 98 0.70 9.30 -7.54
CA GLY A 98 1.22 10.45 -8.27
C GLY A 98 0.81 10.54 -9.73
N PHE A 99 0.21 9.52 -10.36
CA PHE A 99 -0.01 9.44 -11.80
C PHE A 99 -0.85 10.60 -12.36
N GLN A 100 -1.83 11.11 -11.61
CA GLN A 100 -2.67 12.26 -11.96
C GLN A 100 -2.10 13.61 -11.50
N HIS A 101 -0.93 13.64 -10.86
CA HIS A 101 -0.31 14.89 -10.42
C HIS A 101 0.52 15.52 -11.53
N LEU A 102 -0.14 16.07 -12.56
CA LEU A 102 0.50 16.57 -13.78
C LEU A 102 1.34 17.84 -13.59
N GLN A 103 1.25 18.51 -12.45
CA GLN A 103 1.99 19.73 -12.14
C GLN A 103 3.47 19.48 -11.77
N LEU A 104 3.88 18.23 -11.59
CA LEU A 104 5.25 17.84 -11.27
C LEU A 104 5.79 16.96 -12.38
N TYR A 105 6.97 17.32 -12.93
CA TYR A 105 7.68 16.47 -13.87
C TYR A 105 8.08 15.16 -13.18
N ARG A 106 8.06 14.08 -13.92
CA ARG A 106 8.45 12.75 -13.45
C ARG A 106 9.26 12.05 -14.54
N ASP A 107 10.39 11.51 -14.15
CA ASP A 107 11.29 10.78 -15.04
C ASP A 107 10.72 9.39 -15.39
N LEU A 108 9.89 8.81 -14.50
CA LEU A 108 9.25 7.51 -14.69
C LEU A 108 7.80 7.53 -14.17
N ASN A 109 6.86 7.11 -15.00
CA ASN A 109 5.47 6.96 -14.65
C ASN A 109 5.07 5.48 -14.67
N LEU A 110 4.86 4.89 -13.50
CA LEU A 110 4.37 3.53 -13.36
C LEU A 110 2.86 3.55 -13.10
N LEU A 111 2.10 2.91 -13.97
CA LEU A 111 0.65 2.78 -13.82
C LEU A 111 0.33 1.43 -13.17
N VAL A 112 -0.41 1.45 -12.07
CA VAL A 112 -0.87 0.22 -11.40
C VAL A 112 -2.30 -0.09 -11.81
N VAL A 113 -2.51 -1.28 -12.37
CA VAL A 113 -3.82 -1.80 -12.80
C VAL A 113 -4.15 -3.05 -11.97
N ASP A 114 -5.28 -3.02 -11.28
CA ASP A 114 -5.79 -4.14 -10.50
C ASP A 114 -6.48 -5.16 -11.44
N VAL A 115 -5.92 -6.36 -11.58
CA VAL A 115 -6.44 -7.38 -12.51
C VAL A 115 -7.83 -7.91 -12.11
N THR A 116 -8.24 -7.74 -10.85
CA THR A 116 -9.57 -8.16 -10.40
C THR A 116 -10.68 -7.23 -10.87
N ASN A 117 -10.33 -6.00 -11.23
CA ASN A 117 -11.23 -5.01 -11.82
C ASN A 117 -10.42 -3.97 -12.62
N PRO A 118 -9.84 -4.34 -13.77
CA PRO A 118 -8.76 -3.59 -14.41
C PRO A 118 -9.15 -2.15 -14.80
N PHE A 119 -10.37 -1.94 -15.24
CA PHE A 119 -10.82 -0.62 -15.69
C PHE A 119 -12.01 -0.10 -14.88
N GLY A 120 -12.31 -0.74 -13.75
CA GLY A 120 -13.25 -0.26 -12.75
C GLY A 120 -14.67 0.00 -13.25
N GLY A 121 -15.06 -0.59 -14.40
CA GLY A 121 -16.38 -0.41 -15.00
C GLY A 121 -16.56 0.94 -15.73
N GLY A 122 -15.48 1.67 -16.04
CA GLY A 122 -15.50 2.94 -16.78
C GLY A 122 -15.20 4.18 -15.92
N LEU A 123 -15.49 5.38 -16.47
CA LEU A 123 -15.24 6.67 -15.83
C LEU A 123 -16.11 6.90 -14.58
N LEU A 124 -15.72 7.80 -13.70
CA LEU A 124 -16.26 8.03 -12.34
C LEU A 124 -17.78 8.12 -12.20
N ARG A 125 -18.50 8.52 -13.23
CA ARG A 125 -20.00 8.54 -13.18
C ARG A 125 -20.62 7.18 -13.47
N GLN A 126 -19.88 6.26 -14.10
CA GLN A 126 -20.32 4.92 -14.51
C GLN A 126 -19.43 3.83 -13.90
N GLY A 127 -18.23 4.19 -13.42
CA GLY A 127 -17.23 3.29 -12.89
C GLY A 127 -16.22 3.98 -11.96
N ARG A 128 -15.01 3.43 -11.86
CA ARG A 128 -13.96 3.87 -10.93
C ARG A 128 -12.76 4.57 -11.58
N LEU A 129 -12.73 4.71 -12.91
CA LEU A 129 -11.66 5.41 -13.60
C LEU A 129 -11.68 6.91 -13.27
N ARG A 130 -10.52 7.44 -12.93
CA ARG A 130 -10.31 8.88 -12.68
C ARG A 130 -10.07 9.66 -13.98
N GLU A 131 -9.57 8.98 -15.01
CA GLU A 131 -9.23 9.50 -16.32
C GLU A 131 -9.64 8.49 -17.40
N PRO A 132 -9.83 8.92 -18.67
CA PRO A 132 -10.00 8.01 -19.81
C PRO A 132 -8.79 7.07 -19.98
N LEU A 133 -9.00 5.94 -20.68
CA LEU A 133 -7.96 4.92 -20.85
C LEU A 133 -6.79 5.39 -21.72
N ASP A 134 -6.96 6.40 -22.57
CA ASP A 134 -5.88 7.05 -23.33
C ASP A 134 -4.79 7.64 -22.43
N ALA A 135 -5.10 7.93 -21.15
CA ALA A 135 -4.11 8.30 -20.15
C ALA A 135 -2.97 7.26 -19.97
N ILE A 136 -3.20 6.01 -20.39
CA ILE A 136 -2.17 4.94 -20.43
C ILE A 136 -0.96 5.38 -21.27
N CYS A 137 -1.14 6.21 -22.30
CA CYS A 137 -0.06 6.73 -23.14
C CYS A 137 1.04 7.46 -22.33
N ARG A 138 0.72 8.01 -21.15
CA ARG A 138 1.69 8.68 -20.26
C ARG A 138 2.51 7.74 -19.41
N ALA A 139 2.10 6.46 -19.28
CA ALA A 139 2.83 5.49 -18.50
C ALA A 139 4.08 4.99 -19.24
N ASP A 140 5.16 4.77 -18.52
CA ASP A 140 6.39 4.16 -19.04
C ASP A 140 6.40 2.65 -18.82
N ALA A 141 5.69 2.17 -17.82
CA ALA A 141 5.37 0.77 -17.64
C ALA A 141 4.02 0.60 -16.89
N VAL A 142 3.41 -0.57 -17.03
CA VAL A 142 2.20 -0.96 -16.31
C VAL A 142 2.52 -2.10 -15.37
N ILE A 143 2.08 -1.96 -14.12
CA ILE A 143 2.13 -3.02 -13.11
C ILE A 143 0.73 -3.60 -12.97
N LEU A 144 0.55 -4.84 -13.39
CA LEU A 144 -0.68 -5.62 -13.20
C LEU A 144 -0.64 -6.21 -11.80
N SER A 145 -1.37 -5.62 -10.88
CA SER A 145 -1.38 -6.01 -9.47
C SER A 145 -2.42 -7.10 -9.18
N ARG A 146 -2.16 -7.89 -8.12
CA ARG A 146 -3.02 -9.00 -7.68
C ARG A 146 -3.14 -10.14 -8.69
N THR A 147 -2.09 -10.36 -9.43
CA THR A 147 -2.02 -11.52 -10.32
C THR A 147 -1.94 -12.82 -9.54
N GLU A 148 -2.40 -13.91 -10.14
CA GLU A 148 -2.37 -15.26 -9.56
C GLU A 148 -1.49 -16.18 -10.41
N VAL A 149 -0.92 -17.20 -9.77
CA VAL A 149 -0.09 -18.20 -10.46
C VAL A 149 -0.95 -19.03 -11.42
N GLY A 150 -0.45 -19.23 -12.63
CA GLY A 150 -1.13 -20.07 -13.63
C GLY A 150 -2.26 -19.37 -14.39
N HIS A 151 -2.55 -18.08 -14.11
CA HIS A 151 -3.50 -17.31 -14.90
C HIS A 151 -2.76 -16.51 -15.98
N SER A 152 -3.29 -16.54 -17.22
CA SER A 152 -2.83 -15.64 -18.28
C SER A 152 -3.52 -14.30 -18.16
N TYR A 153 -2.76 -13.23 -18.42
CA TYR A 153 -3.23 -11.84 -18.49
C TYR A 153 -3.00 -11.24 -19.88
N ASP A 154 -2.79 -12.06 -20.90
CA ASP A 154 -2.46 -11.63 -22.26
C ASP A 154 -3.53 -10.72 -22.86
N GLU A 155 -4.81 -11.04 -22.67
CA GLU A 155 -5.92 -10.17 -23.14
C GLU A 155 -5.88 -8.78 -22.53
N LEU A 156 -5.59 -8.68 -21.22
CA LEU A 156 -5.47 -7.40 -20.53
C LEU A 156 -4.22 -6.63 -20.97
N ILE A 157 -3.11 -7.35 -21.20
CA ILE A 157 -1.87 -6.77 -21.71
C ILE A 157 -2.10 -6.25 -23.12
N ASP A 158 -2.79 -6.98 -23.98
CA ASP A 158 -3.13 -6.55 -25.33
C ASP A 158 -4.07 -5.34 -25.33
N GLU A 159 -5.04 -5.31 -24.41
CA GLU A 159 -5.91 -4.14 -24.20
C GLU A 159 -5.09 -2.89 -23.84
N VAL A 160 -4.16 -3.00 -22.89
CA VAL A 160 -3.23 -1.91 -22.51
C VAL A 160 -2.40 -1.46 -23.71
N ARG A 161 -1.87 -2.40 -24.49
CA ARG A 161 -1.01 -2.16 -25.66
C ARG A 161 -1.74 -1.53 -26.84
N ARG A 162 -3.08 -1.59 -26.90
CA ARG A 162 -3.86 -0.80 -27.87
C ARG A 162 -3.68 0.70 -27.67
N TYR A 163 -3.47 1.15 -26.44
CA TYR A 163 -3.24 2.56 -26.12
C TYR A 163 -1.77 2.96 -26.25
N LYS A 164 -0.83 2.07 -25.87
CA LYS A 164 0.61 2.30 -26.00
C LYS A 164 1.32 1.03 -26.47
N PRO A 165 1.55 0.84 -27.77
CA PRO A 165 2.25 -0.31 -28.30
C PRO A 165 3.63 -0.48 -27.66
N GLY A 166 3.98 -1.74 -27.31
CA GLY A 166 5.28 -2.07 -26.74
C GLY A 166 5.50 -1.68 -25.26
N ILE A 167 4.52 -1.09 -24.60
CA ILE A 167 4.66 -0.73 -23.19
C ILE A 167 5.01 -1.96 -22.34
N PRO A 168 6.03 -1.88 -21.47
CA PRO A 168 6.33 -2.94 -20.51
C PRO A 168 5.16 -3.20 -19.57
N CYS A 169 4.75 -4.45 -19.43
CA CYS A 169 3.79 -4.91 -18.44
C CYS A 169 4.50 -5.88 -17.49
N LEU A 170 4.39 -5.66 -16.20
CA LEU A 170 4.98 -6.45 -15.11
C LEU A 170 3.84 -7.02 -14.28
N LEU A 171 3.90 -8.30 -13.95
CA LEU A 171 2.92 -8.91 -13.07
C LEU A 171 3.38 -8.79 -11.61
N ALA A 172 2.46 -8.47 -10.72
CA ALA A 172 2.74 -8.35 -9.30
C ALA A 172 1.70 -9.11 -8.48
N ARG A 173 2.16 -10.11 -7.74
CA ARG A 173 1.33 -10.90 -6.82
C ARG A 173 1.39 -10.31 -5.43
N GLN A 174 0.25 -10.22 -4.79
CA GLN A 174 0.17 -9.84 -3.39
C GLN A 174 0.30 -11.08 -2.51
N LYS A 175 1.27 -11.09 -1.60
CA LYS A 175 1.49 -12.16 -0.63
C LYS A 175 1.46 -11.64 0.79
N LEU A 176 0.91 -12.41 1.71
CA LEU A 176 1.13 -12.26 3.13
C LEU A 176 2.55 -12.75 3.45
N VAL A 177 3.38 -11.90 4.04
CA VAL A 177 4.81 -12.22 4.25
C VAL A 177 5.17 -12.39 5.71
N SER A 178 4.51 -11.68 6.60
CA SER A 178 4.71 -11.78 8.04
C SER A 178 3.49 -11.26 8.80
N LEU A 179 3.50 -11.46 10.10
CA LEU A 179 2.54 -10.93 11.04
C LEU A 179 3.26 -9.99 12.01
N ARG A 180 2.52 -9.13 12.68
CA ARG A 180 3.01 -8.32 13.79
C ARG A 180 1.90 -8.18 14.81
N LYS A 181 2.18 -8.28 16.09
CA LYS A 181 1.19 -7.96 17.11
C LYS A 181 0.93 -6.46 17.13
N LEU A 182 -0.33 -6.12 17.34
CA LEU A 182 -0.75 -4.71 17.43
C LEU A 182 -0.04 -4.00 18.59
N GLY A 183 0.66 -2.91 18.28
CA GLY A 183 1.45 -2.16 19.25
C GLY A 183 2.89 -2.65 19.45
N GLU A 184 3.29 -3.75 18.80
CA GLU A 184 4.67 -4.26 18.81
C GLU A 184 5.35 -3.99 17.47
N GLU A 185 6.69 -3.95 17.46
CA GLU A 185 7.47 -3.74 16.22
C GLU A 185 8.05 -5.05 15.66
N GLU A 186 8.06 -6.12 16.47
CA GLU A 186 8.61 -7.42 16.08
C GLU A 186 7.72 -8.10 15.02
N GLU A 187 8.36 -8.55 13.93
CA GLU A 187 7.71 -9.35 12.91
C GLU A 187 7.69 -10.82 13.30
N LEU A 188 6.55 -11.44 13.17
CA LEU A 188 6.31 -12.85 13.48
C LEU A 188 6.10 -13.65 12.19
N PRO A 189 6.52 -14.91 12.15
CA PRO A 189 6.26 -15.79 11.03
C PRO A 189 4.76 -16.14 10.96
N LEU A 190 4.29 -16.54 9.77
CA LEU A 190 2.87 -16.90 9.55
C LEU A 190 2.44 -18.10 10.38
N GLU A 191 3.37 -18.97 10.71
CA GLU A 191 3.21 -20.14 11.53
C GLU A 191 2.73 -19.83 12.96
N SER A 192 2.91 -18.58 13.41
CA SER A 192 2.39 -18.11 14.71
C SER A 192 0.87 -18.24 14.85
N LEU A 193 0.14 -18.30 13.73
CA LEU A 193 -1.30 -18.55 13.70
C LEU A 193 -1.66 -19.98 13.26
N SER A 194 -0.67 -20.87 13.12
CA SER A 194 -0.92 -22.24 12.67
C SER A 194 -1.83 -22.99 13.64
N GLY A 195 -2.87 -23.61 13.09
CA GLY A 195 -3.87 -24.35 13.88
C GLY A 195 -4.89 -23.48 14.62
N LEU A 196 -4.67 -22.16 14.70
CA LEU A 196 -5.61 -21.24 15.35
C LEU A 196 -6.70 -20.79 14.37
N GLY A 197 -7.94 -20.66 14.88
CA GLY A 197 -8.97 -19.91 14.17
C GLY A 197 -8.84 -18.44 14.54
N VAL A 198 -8.98 -17.55 13.57
CA VAL A 198 -8.93 -16.10 13.80
C VAL A 198 -10.22 -15.41 13.40
N ILE A 199 -10.51 -14.27 14.01
CA ILE A 199 -11.50 -13.31 13.51
C ILE A 199 -10.77 -12.28 12.66
N ALA A 200 -11.09 -12.23 11.36
CA ALA A 200 -10.53 -11.21 10.46
C ALA A 200 -11.42 -9.98 10.43
N PHE A 201 -10.83 -8.78 10.43
CA PHE A 201 -11.58 -7.55 10.24
C PHE A 201 -10.78 -6.52 9.44
N ALA A 202 -11.49 -5.74 8.61
CA ALA A 202 -10.84 -4.74 7.76
C ALA A 202 -11.78 -3.59 7.38
N GLY A 203 -11.24 -2.35 7.44
CA GLY A 203 -11.86 -1.12 6.96
C GLY A 203 -11.11 -0.59 5.72
N ILE A 204 -11.09 -1.39 4.65
CA ILE A 204 -10.41 -1.10 3.40
C ILE A 204 -11.37 -1.22 2.20
N ALA A 205 -10.98 -0.68 1.05
CA ALA A 205 -11.82 -0.65 -0.15
C ALA A 205 -12.16 -2.05 -0.74
N ASN A 206 -11.34 -3.07 -0.47
CA ASN A 206 -11.56 -4.44 -0.94
C ASN A 206 -11.31 -5.48 0.18
N PRO A 207 -12.25 -5.65 1.12
CA PRO A 207 -12.10 -6.63 2.20
C PRO A 207 -12.05 -8.08 1.72
N ALA A 208 -12.72 -8.40 0.61
CA ALA A 208 -12.73 -9.75 0.04
C ALA A 208 -11.31 -10.18 -0.39
N GLN A 209 -10.53 -9.27 -0.97
CA GLN A 209 -9.13 -9.55 -1.33
C GLN A 209 -8.26 -9.82 -0.10
N PHE A 210 -8.52 -9.15 1.01
CA PHE A 210 -7.81 -9.42 2.26
C PHE A 210 -8.07 -10.85 2.73
N LEU A 211 -9.33 -11.29 2.71
CA LEU A 211 -9.70 -12.68 3.08
C LEU A 211 -9.07 -13.70 2.13
N THR A 212 -9.04 -13.43 0.83
CA THR A 212 -8.36 -14.28 -0.15
C THR A 212 -6.86 -14.40 0.17
N THR A 213 -6.20 -13.29 0.49
CA THR A 213 -4.77 -13.28 0.83
C THR A 213 -4.49 -14.08 2.11
N LEU A 214 -5.35 -13.98 3.14
CA LEU A 214 -5.26 -14.81 4.36
C LEU A 214 -5.44 -16.30 4.05
N GLY A 215 -6.44 -16.65 3.22
CA GLY A 215 -6.69 -18.04 2.82
C GLY A 215 -5.55 -18.64 2.02
N GLN A 216 -4.96 -17.89 1.08
CA GLN A 216 -3.78 -18.32 0.31
C GLN A 216 -2.55 -18.56 1.21
N ALA A 217 -2.46 -17.86 2.34
CA ALA A 217 -1.41 -18.06 3.34
C ALA A 217 -1.73 -19.16 4.37
N GLY A 218 -2.86 -19.87 4.21
CA GLY A 218 -3.26 -20.96 5.12
C GLY A 218 -3.84 -20.48 6.46
N ILE A 219 -4.16 -19.19 6.61
CA ILE A 219 -4.78 -18.65 7.82
C ILE A 219 -6.26 -19.04 7.87
N ARG A 220 -6.66 -19.74 8.93
CA ARG A 220 -8.05 -20.18 9.13
C ARG A 220 -8.91 -19.06 9.70
N VAL A 221 -9.66 -18.37 8.83
CA VAL A 221 -10.61 -17.34 9.24
C VAL A 221 -11.93 -18.00 9.69
N THR A 222 -12.26 -17.87 10.97
CA THR A 222 -13.50 -18.39 11.57
C THR A 222 -14.68 -17.47 11.30
N GLN A 223 -14.46 -16.15 11.37
CA GLN A 223 -15.45 -15.11 11.15
C GLN A 223 -14.76 -13.89 10.56
N SER A 224 -15.48 -13.10 9.74
CA SER A 224 -14.95 -11.85 9.21
C SER A 224 -15.92 -10.68 9.40
N PHE A 225 -15.33 -9.47 9.58
CA PHE A 225 -16.05 -8.22 9.67
C PHE A 225 -15.48 -7.21 8.68
N SER A 226 -16.35 -6.66 7.84
CA SER A 226 -16.00 -5.60 6.91
C SER A 226 -16.55 -4.28 7.43
N PHE A 227 -15.67 -3.26 7.48
CA PHE A 227 -16.00 -1.89 7.80
C PHE A 227 -15.84 -1.00 6.55
N PRO A 228 -16.43 0.20 6.52
CA PRO A 228 -16.19 1.15 5.44
C PRO A 228 -14.70 1.49 5.26
N ASP A 229 -14.30 1.82 4.03
CA ASP A 229 -12.89 2.22 3.77
C ASP A 229 -12.50 3.44 4.60
N HIS A 230 -11.32 3.37 5.24
CA HIS A 230 -10.80 4.34 6.23
C HIS A 230 -11.67 4.46 7.48
N HIS A 231 -12.29 3.38 7.93
CA HIS A 231 -13.12 3.38 9.13
C HIS A 231 -12.35 3.89 10.36
N HIS A 232 -13.02 4.73 11.17
CA HIS A 232 -12.54 5.13 12.49
C HIS A 232 -13.22 4.25 13.54
N TYR A 233 -12.45 3.34 14.15
CA TYR A 233 -12.95 2.40 15.13
C TYR A 233 -13.36 3.11 16.42
N ARG A 234 -14.56 2.77 16.92
CA ARG A 234 -15.16 3.33 18.13
C ARG A 234 -15.34 2.23 19.18
N ALA A 235 -15.60 2.60 20.40
CA ALA A 235 -15.82 1.65 21.52
C ALA A 235 -16.81 0.52 21.17
N GLN A 236 -17.89 0.83 20.47
CA GLN A 236 -18.89 -0.17 20.04
C GLN A 236 -18.33 -1.19 19.03
N ASP A 237 -17.35 -0.81 18.20
CA ASP A 237 -16.73 -1.70 17.22
C ASP A 237 -15.81 -2.69 17.95
N TYR A 238 -15.00 -2.20 18.88
CA TYR A 238 -14.16 -3.04 19.75
C TYR A 238 -15.02 -4.02 20.57
N GLN A 239 -16.07 -3.52 21.21
CA GLN A 239 -17.00 -4.36 21.99
C GLN A 239 -17.68 -5.43 21.13
N ARG A 240 -18.00 -5.13 19.89
CA ARG A 240 -18.56 -6.09 18.95
C ARG A 240 -17.55 -7.19 18.61
N LEU A 241 -16.32 -6.84 18.26
CA LEU A 241 -15.26 -7.80 17.94
C LEU A 241 -14.93 -8.68 19.13
N VAL A 242 -14.80 -8.08 20.32
CA VAL A 242 -14.54 -8.79 21.59
C VAL A 242 -15.64 -9.79 21.91
N ARG A 243 -16.91 -9.40 21.82
CA ARG A 243 -18.07 -10.30 22.05
C ARG A 243 -18.10 -11.49 21.09
N GLU A 244 -17.74 -11.27 19.81
CA GLU A 244 -17.69 -12.38 18.86
C GLU A 244 -16.51 -13.30 19.14
N CYS A 245 -15.38 -12.80 19.65
CA CYS A 245 -14.31 -13.65 20.15
C CYS A 245 -14.79 -14.58 21.27
N ASP A 246 -15.50 -14.05 22.25
CA ASP A 246 -16.04 -14.83 23.37
C ASP A 246 -17.04 -15.89 22.90
N LYS A 247 -17.97 -15.50 22.03
CA LYS A 247 -19.00 -16.36 21.48
C LYS A 247 -18.43 -17.54 20.68
N LEU A 248 -17.36 -17.30 19.93
CA LEU A 248 -16.72 -18.30 19.07
C LEU A 248 -15.55 -19.03 19.76
N ASN A 249 -15.23 -18.65 20.99
CA ASN A 249 -14.05 -19.12 21.74
C ASN A 249 -12.75 -18.95 20.92
N VAL A 250 -12.59 -17.75 20.31
CA VAL A 250 -11.43 -17.35 19.52
C VAL A 250 -10.65 -16.28 20.30
N THR A 251 -9.33 -16.46 20.43
CA THR A 251 -8.46 -15.52 21.17
C THR A 251 -7.67 -14.58 20.27
N ALA A 252 -7.58 -14.88 18.99
CA ALA A 252 -6.77 -14.15 18.02
C ALA A 252 -7.64 -13.41 16.98
N LEU A 253 -7.33 -12.14 16.76
CA LEU A 253 -7.89 -11.35 15.68
C LEU A 253 -6.79 -11.00 14.67
N ILE A 254 -7.17 -10.75 13.41
CA ILE A 254 -6.25 -10.31 12.37
C ILE A 254 -6.83 -9.15 11.56
N THR A 255 -6.01 -8.15 11.30
CA THR A 255 -6.40 -6.97 10.54
C THR A 255 -5.31 -6.53 9.56
N THR A 256 -5.57 -5.48 8.79
CA THR A 256 -4.60 -4.91 7.84
C THR A 256 -3.65 -3.93 8.52
N GLU A 257 -2.47 -3.69 7.93
CA GLU A 257 -1.55 -2.64 8.40
C GLU A 257 -2.23 -1.26 8.43
N LYS A 258 -3.08 -0.97 7.43
CA LYS A 258 -3.82 0.29 7.33
C LYS A 258 -4.80 0.49 8.50
N ASP A 259 -5.47 -0.57 8.93
CA ASP A 259 -6.37 -0.50 10.07
C ASP A 259 -5.62 -0.44 11.39
N ALA A 260 -4.52 -1.17 11.51
CA ALA A 260 -3.67 -1.18 12.71
C ALA A 260 -3.22 0.23 13.13
N GLU A 261 -2.95 1.14 12.17
CA GLU A 261 -2.56 2.52 12.47
C GLU A 261 -3.65 3.35 13.19
N LYS A 262 -4.88 2.83 13.29
CA LYS A 262 -6.05 3.49 13.89
C LYS A 262 -6.56 2.76 15.13
N LEU A 263 -5.91 1.66 15.53
CA LEU A 263 -6.36 0.79 16.60
C LEU A 263 -5.52 0.97 17.87
N SER A 264 -6.14 0.66 19.01
CA SER A 264 -5.48 0.57 20.30
C SER A 264 -5.55 -0.88 20.81
N ALA A 265 -4.43 -1.49 21.12
CA ALA A 265 -4.36 -2.85 21.63
C ALA A 265 -5.11 -3.00 22.97
N ALA A 266 -5.08 -1.98 23.83
CA ALA A 266 -5.75 -1.99 25.12
C ALA A 266 -7.28 -2.21 25.04
N GLU A 267 -7.90 -1.79 23.93
CA GLU A 267 -9.35 -1.93 23.71
C GLU A 267 -9.81 -3.38 23.47
N PHE A 268 -8.88 -4.29 23.17
CA PHE A 268 -9.19 -5.69 22.92
C PHE A 268 -9.03 -6.58 24.16
N GLY A 269 -8.60 -6.01 25.30
CA GLY A 269 -8.38 -6.77 26.54
C GLY A 269 -7.28 -7.83 26.36
N PRO A 270 -7.49 -9.09 26.81
CA PRO A 270 -6.48 -10.14 26.76
C PRO A 270 -6.33 -10.79 25.37
N ARG A 271 -7.03 -10.32 24.34
CA ARG A 271 -7.02 -10.93 23.03
C ARG A 271 -5.86 -10.41 22.21
N GLU A 272 -5.22 -11.31 21.46
CA GLU A 272 -4.14 -10.94 20.58
C GLU A 272 -4.68 -10.44 19.26
N VAL A 273 -4.23 -9.27 18.83
CA VAL A 273 -4.55 -8.70 17.51
C VAL A 273 -3.30 -8.72 16.66
N PHE A 274 -3.37 -9.41 15.54
CA PHE A 274 -2.29 -9.49 14.57
C PHE A 274 -2.54 -8.54 13.40
N THR A 275 -1.49 -7.91 12.95
CA THR A 275 -1.45 -7.11 11.75
C THR A 275 -0.86 -7.94 10.62
N ALA A 276 -1.58 -8.07 9.53
CA ALA A 276 -1.16 -8.82 8.35
C ALA A 276 -0.28 -7.94 7.46
N LYS A 277 1.01 -8.23 7.38
CA LYS A 277 1.94 -7.54 6.48
C LYS A 277 1.92 -8.17 5.10
N VAL A 278 1.67 -7.37 4.08
CA VAL A 278 1.62 -7.81 2.69
C VAL A 278 2.74 -7.20 1.87
N ALA A 279 3.28 -7.97 0.94
CA ALA A 279 4.26 -7.49 -0.02
C ALA A 279 3.86 -7.88 -1.44
N PHE A 280 4.40 -7.16 -2.42
CA PHE A 280 4.32 -7.54 -3.83
C PHE A 280 5.55 -8.34 -4.24
N GLU A 281 5.30 -9.47 -4.89
CA GLU A 281 6.27 -10.28 -5.59
C GLU A 281 6.09 -10.06 -7.10
N PHE A 282 7.14 -9.57 -7.75
CA PHE A 282 7.13 -9.33 -9.19
C PHE A 282 7.63 -10.55 -9.95
N ASP A 283 7.02 -10.83 -11.09
CA ASP A 283 7.42 -11.91 -12.01
C ASP A 283 8.79 -11.63 -12.66
N ASP A 284 9.06 -10.38 -12.99
CA ASP A 284 10.31 -9.92 -13.62
C ASP A 284 10.93 -8.76 -12.81
N LEU A 285 11.54 -9.14 -11.68
CA LEU A 285 12.24 -8.18 -10.80
C LEU A 285 13.45 -7.55 -11.52
N HIS A 286 14.11 -8.29 -12.42
CA HIS A 286 15.25 -7.76 -13.17
C HIS A 286 14.82 -6.61 -14.09
N ARG A 287 13.73 -6.78 -14.82
CA ARG A 287 13.17 -5.73 -15.68
C ARG A 287 12.72 -4.51 -14.89
N LEU A 288 12.08 -4.72 -13.73
CA LEU A 288 11.70 -3.63 -12.83
C LEU A 288 12.92 -2.87 -12.32
N SER A 289 13.95 -3.58 -11.86
CA SER A 289 15.20 -2.98 -11.37
C SER A 289 15.91 -2.19 -12.48
N LYS A 290 15.90 -2.71 -13.71
CA LYS A 290 16.46 -2.01 -14.87
C LYS A 290 15.72 -0.70 -15.16
N LEU A 291 14.39 -0.71 -15.18
CA LEU A 291 13.59 0.52 -15.36
C LEU A 291 13.90 1.58 -14.29
N LEU A 292 14.11 1.16 -13.04
CA LEU A 292 14.49 2.06 -11.95
C LEU A 292 15.91 2.59 -12.10
N SER A 293 16.88 1.74 -12.46
CA SER A 293 18.28 2.13 -12.59
C SER A 293 18.53 3.05 -13.81
N ASP A 294 17.79 2.85 -14.91
CA ASP A 294 17.88 3.72 -16.09
C ASP A 294 17.52 5.17 -15.74
N VAL A 295 16.59 5.37 -14.81
CA VAL A 295 16.18 6.70 -14.32
C VAL A 295 17.13 7.19 -13.22
N ALA A 296 17.46 6.36 -12.25
CA ALA A 296 18.37 6.71 -11.14
C ALA A 296 19.78 7.06 -11.66
N GLY A 297 20.27 6.39 -12.69
CA GLY A 297 21.57 6.68 -13.32
C GLY A 297 21.63 8.02 -14.07
N VAL A 298 20.49 8.58 -14.49
CA VAL A 298 20.40 9.91 -15.08
C VAL A 298 20.41 11.01 -14.02
N ALA A 299 19.87 10.74 -12.83
CA ALA A 299 19.81 11.68 -11.71
C ALA A 299 21.17 11.89 -11.01
N ALA A 300 22.14 11.00 -11.22
CA ALA A 300 23.49 11.06 -10.64
C ALA A 300 24.51 11.83 -11.49
N ARG A 301 24.06 12.51 -12.56
CA ARG A 301 24.86 13.41 -13.41
C ARG A 301 24.33 14.83 -13.27
#